data_134cd778c1e3ba4511e79e9b79949929
#
_entry.id   134cd778c1e3ba4511e79e9b79949929
#
_cell.length_a   1.000
_cell.length_b   1.000
_cell.length_c   1.000
_cell.angle_alpha   90.00
_cell.angle_beta   90.00
_cell.angle_gamma   90.00
#
_symmetry.space_group_name_H-M   'P 1'
#
loop_
_entity.id
_entity.type
_entity.pdbx_description
1 polymer ?
#
loop_
_entity_poly.entity_id
_entity_poly.type
_entity_poly.pdbx_seq_one_letter_code
_entity_poly.pdbx_strand_id
1 'polypeptide(L)'
;VHVDHGLIPMEMYDYQKDIVKKITDERRCAVLTSRQAGKTTTAVAVILHYILFNEFKTVAILANKGDAAREVLGRVQLAYEALPKWMQQGVEEWNKGNITLENGCKIYAGTTTSSAIRGKSISFLYLDEVAFIEGFDEFFASVYPTISSGKSTKLLMTSTPNGLNHFWKTCKGAKEGTNGYEYVEVMWDAVPGRDE
;
A
#
# COMPACT_ATOMS: atom_id res chain seq x y z
N VAL A 1 -3.19 -1.43 -15.64
CA VAL A 1 -2.80 -1.52 -17.05
C VAL A 1 -2.46 -2.97 -17.34
N HIS A 2 -3.12 -3.55 -18.33
CA HIS A 2 -2.86 -4.92 -18.78
C HIS A 2 -1.75 -4.93 -19.83
N VAL A 3 -0.89 -5.95 -19.82
CA VAL A 3 0.28 -6.01 -20.71
C VAL A 3 -0.17 -6.01 -22.19
N ASP A 4 -1.22 -6.79 -22.50
CA ASP A 4 -1.69 -6.96 -23.90
C ASP A 4 -2.79 -5.98 -24.30
N HIS A 5 -3.58 -5.47 -23.34
CA HIS A 5 -4.80 -4.70 -23.59
C HIS A 5 -4.72 -3.25 -23.12
N GLY A 6 -3.59 -2.81 -22.57
CA GLY A 6 -3.40 -1.44 -22.08
C GLY A 6 -4.31 -1.11 -20.89
N LEU A 7 -5.04 0.00 -20.97
CA LEU A 7 -5.94 0.43 -19.89
C LEU A 7 -7.27 -0.31 -19.99
N ILE A 8 -7.57 -1.14 -19.01
CA ILE A 8 -8.84 -1.87 -18.89
C ILE A 8 -9.51 -1.58 -17.55
N PRO A 9 -10.84 -1.74 -17.44
CA PRO A 9 -11.52 -1.69 -16.16
C PRO A 9 -10.93 -2.70 -15.18
N MET A 10 -10.82 -2.33 -13.89
CA MET A 10 -10.33 -3.21 -12.85
C MET A 10 -11.49 -4.03 -12.28
N GLU A 11 -11.42 -5.35 -12.47
CA GLU A 11 -12.27 -6.30 -11.76
C GLU A 11 -11.43 -6.99 -10.70
N MET A 12 -11.86 -6.86 -9.43
CA MET A 12 -11.13 -7.44 -8.31
C MET A 12 -11.41 -8.94 -8.17
N TYR A 13 -10.36 -9.72 -8.07
CA TYR A 13 -10.44 -11.11 -7.61
C TYR A 13 -10.88 -11.18 -6.14
N ASP A 14 -11.39 -12.32 -5.70
CA ASP A 14 -11.92 -12.45 -4.35
C ASP A 14 -10.86 -12.24 -3.26
N TYR A 15 -9.64 -12.70 -3.47
CA TYR A 15 -8.54 -12.41 -2.55
C TYR A 15 -8.18 -10.91 -2.49
N GLN A 16 -8.35 -10.16 -3.59
CA GLN A 16 -8.15 -8.72 -3.59
C GLN A 16 -9.26 -8.01 -2.80
N LYS A 17 -10.51 -8.47 -2.92
CA LYS A 17 -11.63 -7.98 -2.10
C LYS A 17 -11.38 -8.25 -0.62
N ASP A 18 -10.82 -9.42 -0.26
CA ASP A 18 -10.45 -9.75 1.12
C ASP A 18 -9.36 -8.82 1.67
N ILE A 19 -8.31 -8.52 0.88
CA ILE A 19 -7.29 -7.53 1.24
C ILE A 19 -7.93 -6.17 1.50
N VAL A 20 -8.79 -5.69 0.58
CA VAL A 20 -9.49 -4.41 0.72
C VAL A 20 -10.32 -4.39 2.00
N LYS A 21 -11.10 -5.44 2.25
CA LYS A 21 -11.93 -5.55 3.45
C LYS A 21 -11.07 -5.49 4.71
N LYS A 22 -10.04 -6.31 4.82
CA LYS A 22 -9.18 -6.37 6.01
C LYS A 22 -8.49 -5.03 6.31
N ILE A 23 -7.93 -4.35 5.31
CA ILE A 23 -7.30 -3.05 5.56
C ILE A 23 -8.32 -1.93 5.81
N THR A 24 -9.56 -2.09 5.35
CA THR A 24 -10.64 -1.14 5.63
C THR A 24 -11.15 -1.30 7.05
N ASP A 25 -11.36 -2.53 7.51
CA ASP A 25 -11.91 -2.83 8.82
C ASP A 25 -10.83 -2.70 9.93
N GLU A 26 -9.63 -3.15 9.63
CA GLU A 26 -8.53 -3.26 10.60
C GLU A 26 -7.44 -2.21 10.37
N ARG A 27 -6.55 -2.07 11.35
CA ARG A 27 -5.48 -1.06 11.31
C ARG A 27 -4.21 -1.55 10.62
N ARG A 28 -3.93 -2.84 10.67
CA ARG A 28 -2.66 -3.41 10.22
C ARG A 28 -2.91 -4.67 9.41
N CYS A 29 -2.38 -4.72 8.20
CA CYS A 29 -2.52 -5.87 7.33
C CYS A 29 -1.16 -6.22 6.71
N ALA A 30 -0.78 -7.49 6.83
CA ALA A 30 0.38 -8.08 6.17
C ALA A 30 -0.09 -9.01 5.05
N VAL A 31 0.32 -8.70 3.82
CA VAL A 31 -0.13 -9.41 2.61
C VAL A 31 1.07 -10.09 1.95
N LEU A 32 1.15 -11.39 2.05
CA LEU A 32 2.14 -12.23 1.38
C LEU A 32 1.54 -12.76 0.08
N THR A 33 2.15 -12.44 -1.06
CA THR A 33 1.63 -12.87 -2.36
C THR A 33 2.71 -13.47 -3.25
N SER A 34 2.30 -14.30 -4.19
CA SER A 34 3.13 -14.63 -5.35
C SER A 34 3.37 -13.39 -6.22
N ARG A 35 4.37 -13.45 -7.10
CA ARG A 35 4.61 -12.39 -8.10
C ARG A 35 3.40 -12.23 -9.02
N GLN A 36 3.15 -10.98 -9.48
CA GLN A 36 2.06 -10.64 -10.42
C GLN A 36 0.64 -11.00 -9.92
N ALA A 37 0.43 -11.18 -8.62
CA ALA A 37 -0.90 -11.39 -8.02
C ALA A 37 -1.70 -10.08 -7.85
N GLY A 38 -1.29 -8.98 -8.46
CA GLY A 38 -2.01 -7.71 -8.42
C GLY A 38 -1.96 -6.96 -7.08
N LYS A 39 -1.01 -7.29 -6.17
CA LYS A 39 -0.89 -6.65 -4.85
C LYS A 39 -0.81 -5.13 -4.93
N THR A 40 0.05 -4.61 -5.81
CA THR A 40 0.23 -3.16 -6.00
C THR A 40 -1.03 -2.51 -6.57
N THR A 41 -1.72 -3.17 -7.50
CA THR A 41 -2.99 -2.69 -8.07
C THR A 41 -4.07 -2.61 -6.99
N THR A 42 -4.14 -3.60 -6.11
CA THR A 42 -5.06 -3.59 -4.95
C THR A 42 -4.73 -2.44 -3.99
N ALA A 43 -3.44 -2.26 -3.66
CA ALA A 43 -3.00 -1.15 -2.80
C ALA A 43 -3.34 0.22 -3.41
N VAL A 44 -3.13 0.39 -4.72
CA VAL A 44 -3.50 1.61 -5.45
C VAL A 44 -5.00 1.90 -5.32
N ALA A 45 -5.86 0.90 -5.51
CA ALA A 45 -7.30 1.05 -5.37
C ALA A 45 -7.70 1.46 -3.94
N VAL A 46 -7.10 0.84 -2.91
CA VAL A 46 -7.31 1.20 -1.50
C VAL A 46 -6.87 2.63 -1.21
N ILE A 47 -5.67 3.03 -1.66
CA ILE A 47 -5.13 4.37 -1.45
C ILE A 47 -6.01 5.41 -2.15
N LEU A 48 -6.39 5.15 -3.39
CA LEU A 48 -7.26 6.05 -4.16
C LEU A 48 -8.62 6.24 -3.45
N HIS A 49 -9.26 5.16 -3.06
CA HIS A 49 -10.50 5.22 -2.27
C HIS A 49 -10.29 6.02 -0.98
N TYR A 50 -9.20 5.77 -0.27
CA TYR A 50 -8.93 6.41 1.01
C TYR A 50 -8.81 7.94 0.88
N ILE A 51 -8.12 8.47 -0.14
CA ILE A 51 -7.94 9.92 -0.32
C ILE A 51 -9.18 10.61 -0.91
N LEU A 52 -10.03 9.88 -1.64
CA LEU A 52 -11.24 10.45 -2.25
C LEU A 52 -12.38 10.60 -1.24
N PHE A 53 -12.49 9.68 -0.29
CA PHE A 53 -13.62 9.61 0.65
C PHE A 53 -13.24 10.01 2.08
N ASN A 54 -12.09 10.62 2.29
CA ASN A 54 -11.69 11.23 3.54
C ASN A 54 -11.15 12.64 3.31
N GLU A 55 -11.00 13.41 4.39
CA GLU A 55 -10.45 14.76 4.38
C GLU A 55 -9.24 14.84 5.30
N PHE A 56 -8.27 15.70 4.95
CA PHE A 56 -7.07 15.98 5.75
C PHE A 56 -6.27 14.75 6.14
N LYS A 57 -6.22 13.75 5.26
CA LYS A 57 -5.44 12.53 5.48
C LYS A 57 -4.11 12.56 4.73
N THR A 58 -3.09 12.02 5.36
CA THR A 58 -1.78 11.88 4.75
C THR A 58 -1.45 10.41 4.53
N VAL A 59 -1.17 10.06 3.29
CA VAL A 59 -0.72 8.72 2.88
C VAL A 59 0.78 8.77 2.60
N ALA A 60 1.54 7.82 3.11
CA ALA A 60 2.91 7.60 2.72
C ALA A 60 3.02 6.26 1.96
N ILE A 61 3.61 6.31 0.77
CA ILE A 61 3.97 5.15 -0.05
C ILE A 61 5.48 4.99 0.04
N LEU A 62 5.95 3.94 0.68
CA LEU A 62 7.38 3.70 0.83
C LEU A 62 7.77 2.33 0.24
N ALA A 63 8.90 2.30 -0.44
CA ALA A 63 9.50 1.09 -0.99
C ALA A 63 11.02 1.10 -0.79
N ASN A 64 11.67 -0.05 -0.97
CA ASN A 64 13.12 -0.17 -0.90
C ASN A 64 13.85 0.83 -1.82
N LYS A 65 13.27 1.10 -3.00
CA LYS A 65 13.81 2.07 -3.97
C LYS A 65 12.81 3.19 -4.21
N GLY A 66 13.30 4.44 -4.28
CA GLY A 66 12.43 5.60 -4.53
C GLY A 66 11.68 5.53 -5.87
N ASP A 67 12.29 4.93 -6.91
CA ASP A 67 11.62 4.72 -8.20
C ASP A 67 10.43 3.77 -8.07
N ALA A 68 10.54 2.72 -7.28
CA ALA A 68 9.42 1.80 -7.04
C ALA A 68 8.26 2.51 -6.32
N ALA A 69 8.53 3.34 -5.31
CA ALA A 69 7.49 4.13 -4.65
C ALA A 69 6.84 5.14 -5.62
N ARG A 70 7.63 5.79 -6.47
CA ARG A 70 7.14 6.72 -7.50
C ARG A 70 6.31 6.00 -8.57
N GLU A 71 6.66 4.77 -8.92
CA GLU A 71 5.85 3.94 -9.82
C GLU A 71 4.47 3.66 -9.23
N VAL A 72 4.39 3.31 -7.95
CA VAL A 72 3.09 3.13 -7.27
C VAL A 72 2.29 4.42 -7.30
N LEU A 73 2.92 5.57 -6.99
CA LEU A 73 2.25 6.86 -7.05
C LEU A 73 1.75 7.19 -8.46
N GLY A 74 2.54 6.91 -9.50
CA GLY A 74 2.13 7.08 -10.89
C GLY A 74 0.92 6.23 -11.26
N ARG A 75 0.79 5.03 -10.69
CA ARG A 75 -0.41 4.19 -10.84
C ARG A 75 -1.62 4.79 -10.13
N VAL A 76 -1.44 5.42 -8.97
CA VAL A 76 -2.52 6.18 -8.29
C VAL A 76 -2.96 7.35 -9.17
N GLN A 77 -2.00 8.08 -9.77
CA GLN A 77 -2.28 9.20 -10.68
C GLN A 77 -3.09 8.74 -11.89
N LEU A 78 -2.65 7.66 -12.56
CA LEU A 78 -3.35 7.09 -13.69
C LEU A 78 -4.77 6.64 -13.35
N ALA A 79 -4.94 5.99 -12.19
CA ALA A 79 -6.24 5.55 -11.72
C ALA A 79 -7.16 6.72 -11.39
N TYR A 80 -6.62 7.80 -10.79
CA TYR A 80 -7.34 9.04 -10.52
C TYR A 80 -7.81 9.72 -11.81
N GLU A 81 -6.94 9.85 -12.81
CA GLU A 81 -7.25 10.46 -14.10
C GLU A 81 -8.33 9.67 -14.88
N ALA A 82 -8.40 8.36 -14.67
CA ALA A 82 -9.42 7.49 -15.27
C ALA A 82 -10.79 7.56 -14.58
N LEU A 83 -10.92 8.23 -13.42
CA LEU A 83 -12.21 8.40 -12.74
C LEU A 83 -13.14 9.36 -13.52
N PRO A 84 -14.46 9.18 -13.41
CA PRO A 84 -15.42 10.18 -13.88
C PRO A 84 -15.15 11.54 -13.22
N LYS A 85 -15.33 12.63 -13.98
CA LYS A 85 -15.02 13.99 -13.51
C LYS A 85 -15.74 14.37 -12.20
N TRP A 86 -16.97 13.91 -12.01
CA TRP A 86 -17.73 14.16 -10.79
C TRP A 86 -17.15 13.51 -9.54
N MET A 87 -16.28 12.50 -9.68
CA MET A 87 -15.61 11.81 -8.57
C MET A 87 -14.21 12.38 -8.30
N GLN A 88 -13.63 13.13 -9.23
CA GLN A 88 -12.32 13.74 -9.06
C GLN A 88 -12.40 14.94 -8.12
N GLN A 89 -11.55 14.98 -7.11
CA GLN A 89 -11.34 16.17 -6.27
C GLN A 89 -10.49 17.20 -7.04
N GLY A 90 -10.51 18.47 -6.63
CA GLY A 90 -9.55 19.45 -7.12
C GLY A 90 -8.11 19.08 -6.72
N VAL A 91 -7.14 19.53 -7.48
CA VAL A 91 -5.72 19.19 -7.30
C VAL A 91 -4.92 20.46 -7.04
N GLU A 92 -4.21 20.52 -5.91
CA GLU A 92 -3.30 21.60 -5.54
C GLU A 92 -1.84 21.30 -5.95
N GLU A 93 -1.39 20.03 -5.79
CA GLU A 93 -0.06 19.57 -6.15
C GLU A 93 -0.13 18.23 -6.87
N TRP A 94 0.60 18.12 -8.00
CA TRP A 94 0.61 16.92 -8.81
C TRP A 94 1.99 16.71 -9.43
N ASN A 95 2.83 15.91 -8.79
CA ASN A 95 4.17 15.64 -9.30
C ASN A 95 4.57 14.17 -9.06
N LYS A 96 5.80 13.80 -9.44
CA LYS A 96 6.31 12.43 -9.35
C LYS A 96 6.54 11.92 -7.91
N GLY A 97 6.54 12.79 -6.93
CA GLY A 97 6.79 12.44 -5.52
C GLY A 97 5.62 12.71 -4.59
N ASN A 98 4.74 13.66 -4.97
CA ASN A 98 3.69 14.15 -4.11
C ASN A 98 2.39 14.39 -4.88
N ILE A 99 1.28 14.18 -4.18
CA ILE A 99 -0.06 14.61 -4.58
C ILE A 99 -0.66 15.39 -3.40
N THR A 100 -1.29 16.53 -3.68
CA THR A 100 -2.14 17.24 -2.72
C THR A 100 -3.47 17.55 -3.40
N LEU A 101 -4.56 17.18 -2.74
CA LEU A 101 -5.92 17.41 -3.22
C LEU A 101 -6.58 18.53 -2.41
N GLU A 102 -7.56 19.22 -3.01
CA GLU A 102 -8.31 20.32 -2.36
C GLU A 102 -9.07 19.89 -1.09
N ASN A 103 -9.39 18.59 -0.93
CA ASN A 103 -9.94 18.06 0.33
C ASN A 103 -8.89 17.95 1.45
N GLY A 104 -7.69 18.48 1.27
CA GLY A 104 -6.57 18.46 2.22
C GLY A 104 -5.84 17.12 2.30
N CYS A 105 -6.22 16.11 1.51
CA CYS A 105 -5.50 14.83 1.47
C CYS A 105 -4.18 14.95 0.73
N LYS A 106 -3.15 14.25 1.25
CA LYS A 106 -1.78 14.27 0.70
C LYS A 106 -1.26 12.86 0.51
N ILE A 107 -0.48 12.65 -0.54
CA ILE A 107 0.30 11.41 -0.73
C ILE A 107 1.77 11.78 -0.91
N TYR A 108 2.65 11.05 -0.24
CA TYR A 108 4.09 11.13 -0.39
C TYR A 108 4.63 9.77 -0.86
N ALA A 109 5.49 9.77 -1.87
CA ALA A 109 6.22 8.59 -2.31
C ALA A 109 7.71 8.74 -1.99
N GLY A 110 8.31 7.75 -1.36
CA GLY A 110 9.71 7.81 -0.94
C GLY A 110 10.34 6.46 -0.64
N THR A 111 11.60 6.50 -0.24
CA THR A 111 12.35 5.31 0.17
C THR A 111 12.11 4.98 1.63
N THR A 112 12.37 3.73 2.02
CA THR A 112 12.32 3.24 3.40
C THR A 112 13.56 3.68 4.19
N THR A 113 13.70 4.99 4.39
CA THR A 113 14.75 5.58 5.22
C THR A 113 14.18 6.08 6.53
N SER A 114 14.98 6.13 7.58
CA SER A 114 14.56 6.61 8.91
C SER A 114 14.03 8.04 8.94
N SER A 115 14.32 8.84 7.90
CA SER A 115 13.87 10.22 7.75
C SER A 115 12.64 10.38 6.84
N ALA A 116 12.20 9.33 6.14
CA ALA A 116 11.18 9.40 5.08
C ALA A 116 9.85 10.05 5.51
N ILE A 117 9.41 9.74 6.72
CA ILE A 117 8.15 10.26 7.28
C ILE A 117 8.33 11.02 8.60
N ARG A 118 9.60 11.31 8.97
CA ARG A 118 9.89 12.06 10.20
C ARG A 118 9.25 13.45 10.14
N GLY A 119 8.54 13.83 11.20
CA GLY A 119 7.85 15.12 11.26
C GLY A 119 6.54 15.20 10.47
N LYS A 120 6.08 14.09 9.88
CA LYS A 120 4.81 14.04 9.16
C LYS A 120 3.76 13.26 9.98
N SER A 121 2.54 13.78 10.02
CA SER A 121 1.40 13.05 10.60
C SER A 121 0.83 12.10 9.55
N ILE A 122 1.17 10.81 9.63
CA ILE A 122 0.73 9.81 8.66
C ILE A 122 -0.56 9.15 9.13
N SER A 123 -1.57 9.16 8.26
CA SER A 123 -2.85 8.50 8.49
C SER A 123 -2.91 7.11 7.88
N PHE A 124 -2.16 6.88 6.78
CA PHE A 124 -2.04 5.59 6.13
C PHE A 124 -0.60 5.39 5.62
N LEU A 125 0.04 4.32 6.05
CA LEU A 125 1.36 3.91 5.56
C LEU A 125 1.22 2.67 4.70
N TYR A 126 1.67 2.75 3.46
CA TYR A 126 1.84 1.63 2.56
C TYR A 126 3.32 1.31 2.39
N LEU A 127 3.71 0.08 2.70
CA LEU A 127 5.05 -0.45 2.48
C LEU A 127 5.00 -1.51 1.38
N ASP A 128 5.65 -1.24 0.26
CA ASP A 128 5.75 -2.19 -0.85
C ASP A 128 7.07 -2.97 -0.79
N GLU A 129 7.01 -4.24 -1.18
CA GLU A 129 8.13 -5.19 -1.20
C GLU A 129 8.90 -5.24 0.13
N VAL A 130 8.17 -5.34 1.24
CA VAL A 130 8.71 -5.27 2.61
C VAL A 130 9.82 -6.28 2.86
N ALA A 131 9.72 -7.50 2.31
CA ALA A 131 10.72 -8.55 2.49
C ALA A 131 12.11 -8.19 1.91
N PHE A 132 12.20 -7.14 1.08
CA PHE A 132 13.43 -6.68 0.44
C PHE A 132 13.98 -5.39 1.04
N ILE A 133 13.38 -4.88 2.12
CA ILE A 133 13.88 -3.69 2.81
C ILE A 133 15.08 -4.07 3.67
N GLU A 134 16.24 -3.53 3.34
CA GLU A 134 17.44 -3.65 4.15
C GLU A 134 17.34 -2.80 5.42
N GLY A 135 17.84 -3.28 6.55
CA GLY A 135 17.77 -2.57 7.82
C GLY A 135 16.34 -2.29 8.30
N PHE A 136 15.39 -3.18 7.98
CA PHE A 136 13.97 -3.00 8.29
C PHE A 136 13.70 -2.70 9.76
N ASP A 137 14.37 -3.38 10.68
CA ASP A 137 14.11 -3.22 12.11
C ASP A 137 14.46 -1.79 12.58
N GLU A 138 15.57 -1.23 12.10
CA GLU A 138 15.97 0.15 12.39
C GLU A 138 15.02 1.16 11.76
N PHE A 139 14.71 0.97 10.48
CA PHE A 139 13.72 1.78 9.77
C PHE A 139 12.38 1.75 10.49
N PHE A 140 11.86 0.55 10.79
CA PHE A 140 10.54 0.39 11.39
C PHE A 140 10.48 0.97 12.80
N ALA A 141 11.53 0.79 13.60
CA ALA A 141 11.64 1.43 14.93
C ALA A 141 11.57 2.96 14.86
N SER A 142 12.15 3.57 13.82
CA SER A 142 12.11 5.02 13.61
C SER A 142 10.74 5.55 13.17
N VAL A 143 9.98 4.72 12.46
CA VAL A 143 8.68 5.06 11.86
C VAL A 143 7.52 4.70 12.78
N TYR A 144 7.69 3.67 13.60
CA TYR A 144 6.64 3.13 14.48
C TYR A 144 5.98 4.17 15.41
N PRO A 145 6.71 5.10 16.05
CA PRO A 145 6.08 6.13 16.86
C PRO A 145 5.07 6.99 16.07
N THR A 146 5.39 7.31 14.82
CA THR A 146 4.51 8.09 13.93
C THR A 146 3.21 7.33 13.62
N ILE A 147 3.31 6.00 13.45
CA ILE A 147 2.15 5.15 13.17
C ILE A 147 1.35 4.85 14.42
N SER A 148 2.02 4.67 15.56
CA SER A 148 1.39 4.27 16.82
C SER A 148 0.69 5.43 17.54
N SER A 149 1.11 6.68 17.30
CA SER A 149 0.51 7.88 17.91
C SER A 149 -0.95 8.09 17.50
N GLY A 150 -1.33 7.66 16.29
CA GLY A 150 -2.71 7.74 15.81
C GLY A 150 -3.53 6.49 16.12
N LYS A 151 -4.72 6.67 16.74
CA LYS A 151 -5.64 5.54 17.00
C LYS A 151 -6.23 4.91 15.73
N SER A 152 -6.27 5.66 14.63
CA SER A 152 -6.86 5.24 13.33
C SER A 152 -5.84 5.08 12.22
N THR A 153 -4.56 5.23 12.49
CA THR A 153 -3.51 5.08 11.48
C THR A 153 -3.49 3.67 10.92
N LYS A 154 -3.54 3.55 9.61
CA LYS A 154 -3.51 2.27 8.90
C LYS A 154 -2.11 1.93 8.40
N LEU A 155 -1.77 0.66 8.41
CA LEU A 155 -0.52 0.12 7.91
C LEU A 155 -0.79 -1.10 7.02
N LEU A 156 -0.49 -0.96 5.74
CA LEU A 156 -0.53 -2.04 4.76
C LEU A 156 0.89 -2.41 4.36
N MET A 157 1.27 -3.64 4.61
CA MET A 157 2.53 -4.24 4.17
C MET A 157 2.27 -5.27 3.09
N THR A 158 2.94 -5.16 1.95
CA THR A 158 2.84 -6.17 0.89
C THR A 158 4.22 -6.63 0.46
N SER A 159 4.38 -7.91 0.18
CA SER A 159 5.61 -8.44 -0.41
C SER A 159 5.41 -9.81 -1.04
N THR A 160 6.32 -10.16 -1.93
CA THR A 160 6.62 -11.56 -2.26
C THR A 160 7.56 -12.16 -1.22
N PRO A 161 7.60 -13.49 -1.05
CA PRO A 161 8.48 -14.13 -0.09
C PRO A 161 9.96 -13.91 -0.44
N ASN A 162 10.79 -13.70 0.58
CA ASN A 162 12.25 -13.55 0.46
C ASN A 162 12.95 -14.17 1.68
N GLY A 163 12.83 -15.48 1.85
CA GLY A 163 13.43 -16.21 2.96
C GLY A 163 12.79 -15.90 4.33
N LEU A 164 13.48 -16.32 5.40
CA LEU A 164 13.00 -16.24 6.79
C LEU A 164 13.42 -14.91 7.45
N ASN A 165 13.05 -13.80 6.86
CA ASN A 165 13.41 -12.46 7.30
C ASN A 165 12.36 -11.82 8.22
N HIS A 166 12.48 -10.49 8.45
CA HIS A 166 11.55 -9.69 9.25
C HIS A 166 10.10 -9.78 8.74
N PHE A 167 9.87 -9.78 7.43
CA PHE A 167 8.52 -9.87 6.88
C PHE A 167 7.91 -11.27 7.10
N TRP A 168 8.71 -12.33 6.97
CA TRP A 168 8.27 -13.67 7.33
C TRP A 168 7.86 -13.76 8.81
N LYS A 169 8.66 -13.15 9.73
CA LYS A 169 8.31 -13.10 11.16
C LYS A 169 6.99 -12.38 11.39
N THR A 170 6.76 -11.25 10.69
CA THR A 170 5.52 -10.49 10.76
C THR A 170 4.33 -11.33 10.27
N CYS A 171 4.46 -11.99 9.12
CA CYS A 171 3.41 -12.87 8.57
C CYS A 171 3.12 -14.07 9.49
N LYS A 172 4.17 -14.70 10.04
CA LYS A 172 4.01 -15.80 10.99
C LYS A 172 3.25 -15.36 12.24
N GLY A 173 3.66 -14.26 12.87
CA GLY A 173 2.97 -13.73 14.04
C GLY A 173 1.53 -13.28 13.74
N ALA A 174 1.26 -12.77 12.53
CA ALA A 174 -0.09 -12.43 12.08
C ALA A 174 -0.97 -13.68 11.92
N LYS A 175 -0.43 -14.74 11.33
CA LYS A 175 -1.11 -16.05 11.16
C LYS A 175 -1.40 -16.72 12.52
N GLU A 176 -0.52 -16.54 13.48
CA GLU A 176 -0.65 -17.06 14.86
C GLU A 176 -1.46 -16.12 15.77
N GLY A 177 -1.86 -14.92 15.31
CA GLY A 177 -2.61 -13.94 16.09
C GLY A 177 -1.80 -13.27 17.21
N THR A 178 -0.46 -13.28 17.13
CA THR A 178 0.42 -12.83 18.24
C THR A 178 0.92 -11.39 18.09
N ASN A 179 0.73 -10.74 16.94
CA ASN A 179 1.29 -9.41 16.66
C ASN A 179 0.26 -8.34 16.27
N GLY A 180 -1.04 -8.64 16.26
CA GLY A 180 -2.11 -7.68 15.95
C GLY A 180 -2.14 -7.20 14.50
N TYR A 181 -1.60 -8.00 13.56
CA TYR A 181 -1.78 -7.80 12.13
C TYR A 181 -2.82 -8.78 11.59
N GLU A 182 -3.67 -8.30 10.69
CA GLU A 182 -4.41 -9.18 9.80
C GLU A 182 -3.47 -9.78 8.76
N TYR A 183 -3.74 -11.03 8.39
CA TYR A 183 -2.93 -11.75 7.43
C TYR A 183 -3.73 -12.16 6.20
N VAL A 184 -3.13 -11.93 5.04
CA VAL A 184 -3.61 -12.47 3.76
C VAL A 184 -2.45 -13.15 3.05
N GLU A 185 -2.67 -14.37 2.61
CA GLU A 185 -1.73 -15.14 1.80
C GLU A 185 -2.37 -15.46 0.45
N VAL A 186 -1.67 -15.11 -0.63
CA VAL A 186 -2.10 -15.39 -2.00
C VAL A 186 -1.04 -16.22 -2.67
N MET A 187 -1.28 -17.51 -2.74
CA MET A 187 -0.40 -18.45 -3.44
C MET A 187 -0.54 -18.29 -4.96
N TRP A 188 0.37 -18.85 -5.71
CA TRP A 188 0.41 -18.69 -7.16
C TRP A 188 -0.82 -19.29 -7.86
N ASP A 189 -1.33 -20.39 -7.35
CA ASP A 189 -2.50 -21.13 -7.84
C ASP A 189 -3.84 -20.44 -7.54
N ALA A 190 -3.86 -19.51 -6.55
CA ALA A 190 -5.03 -18.68 -6.27
C ALA A 190 -5.24 -17.56 -7.31
N VAL A 191 -4.26 -17.34 -8.21
CA VAL A 191 -4.38 -16.32 -9.25
C VAL A 191 -5.02 -16.95 -10.50
N PRO A 192 -6.21 -16.49 -10.94
CA PRO A 192 -6.91 -17.06 -12.09
C PRO A 192 -6.03 -17.13 -13.34
N GLY A 193 -6.13 -18.26 -14.07
CA GLY A 193 -5.35 -18.51 -15.27
C GLY A 193 -3.91 -18.99 -15.06
N ARG A 194 -3.60 -19.49 -13.85
CA ARG A 194 -2.27 -20.05 -13.50
C ARG A 194 -2.31 -21.53 -13.11
N ASP A 195 -3.39 -22.18 -13.36
CA ASP A 195 -3.66 -23.58 -13.04
C ASP A 195 -3.13 -24.57 -14.10
N GLU A 196 -2.33 -24.08 -15.09
CA GLU A 196 -1.68 -24.88 -16.13
C GLU A 196 -0.15 -24.98 -15.98
#